data_946c4e8753e5b80271fe9e9ecbf4fb50
#
_entry.id   946c4e8753e5b80271fe9e9ecbf4fb50
#
_cell.length_a   1.000
_cell.length_b   1.000
_cell.length_c   1.000
_cell.angle_alpha   90.00
_cell.angle_beta   90.00
_cell.angle_gamma   90.00
#
_symmetry.space_group_name_H-M   'P 1'
#
loop_
_entity.id
_entity.type
_entity.pdbx_description
1 polymer ?
#
loop_
_entity_poly.entity_id
_entity_poly.type
_entity_poly.pdbx_seq_one_letter_code
_entity_poly.pdbx_strand_id
1 'polypeptide(L)'
;VLRRSNTLNGLRESDEVTIWKKHDKGIMSVHIWAPEIHYLDNKWFIYYAAGDIDDIWAIRPYVLECEGQDPVNDSWKELGLVKRNDDFSFNDFSLDMTVFGNKGKRYCVWAEKVNIGKKISNLYIAQMKSATELATPQVLLTSPDFEWERVGFWVNEGPAYLEHNGKIFLTYSASETGECYCMGMLSIDENKNLLNPHEWKKEYKPILNTDIDKQIYGPGHNSFVKDENGNDIMIYHARQYNEIIGDPLYDHNRHAYRMKIIWDIEGNPVFDYENNF
;
A
#
# COMPACT_ATOMS: atom_id res chain seq x y z
N VAL A 1 8.10 -9.21 -11.61
CA VAL A 1 7.59 -10.56 -11.83
C VAL A 1 6.20 -10.71 -11.26
N LEU A 2 5.40 -11.64 -11.80
CA LEU A 2 4.15 -12.14 -11.21
C LEU A 2 4.28 -13.64 -10.91
N ARG A 3 3.57 -14.06 -9.88
CA ARG A 3 3.32 -15.46 -9.56
C ARG A 3 1.82 -15.70 -9.48
N ARG A 4 1.38 -16.90 -9.80
CA ARG A 4 -0.04 -17.30 -9.68
C ARG A 4 -0.13 -18.69 -9.04
N SER A 5 -1.07 -18.82 -8.12
CA SER A 5 -1.41 -20.09 -7.50
C SER A 5 -2.89 -20.14 -7.10
N ASN A 6 -3.44 -21.33 -6.95
CA ASN A 6 -4.78 -21.53 -6.44
C ASN A 6 -4.88 -21.45 -4.90
N THR A 7 -3.74 -21.42 -4.22
CA THR A 7 -3.66 -21.33 -2.76
C THR A 7 -2.55 -20.37 -2.35
N LEU A 8 -2.64 -19.77 -1.16
CA LEU A 8 -1.59 -18.91 -0.62
C LEU A 8 -0.26 -19.66 -0.45
N ASN A 9 -0.30 -20.91 0.01
CA ASN A 9 0.90 -21.73 0.16
C ASN A 9 1.59 -22.00 -1.17
N GLY A 10 0.82 -22.24 -2.22
CA GLY A 10 1.35 -22.53 -3.56
C GLY A 10 2.04 -21.34 -4.23
N LEU A 11 1.82 -20.10 -3.78
CA LEU A 11 2.51 -18.92 -4.33
C LEU A 11 4.02 -19.02 -4.16
N ARG A 12 4.50 -19.57 -3.07
CA ARG A 12 5.94 -19.75 -2.81
C ARG A 12 6.61 -20.65 -3.84
N GLU A 13 5.93 -21.69 -4.26
CA GLU A 13 6.44 -22.73 -5.15
C GLU A 13 6.11 -22.48 -6.63
N SER A 14 5.30 -21.45 -6.93
CA SER A 14 4.92 -21.13 -8.29
C SER A 14 6.02 -20.38 -9.05
N ASP A 15 6.05 -20.58 -10.36
CA ASP A 15 7.03 -19.95 -11.25
C ASP A 15 6.90 -18.43 -11.25
N GLU A 16 8.03 -17.76 -11.32
CA GLU A 16 8.10 -16.32 -11.55
C GLU A 16 8.05 -15.99 -13.04
N VAL A 17 7.09 -15.19 -13.43
CA VAL A 17 6.98 -14.70 -14.81
C VAL A 17 7.34 -13.22 -14.87
N THR A 18 8.36 -12.89 -15.64
CA THR A 18 8.72 -11.49 -15.89
C THR A 18 7.72 -10.86 -16.84
N ILE A 19 6.89 -9.96 -16.33
CA ILE A 19 5.85 -9.27 -17.10
C ILE A 19 6.29 -7.91 -17.65
N TRP A 20 7.26 -7.28 -17.00
CA TRP A 20 7.79 -5.97 -17.35
C TRP A 20 9.22 -5.80 -16.80
N LYS A 21 10.01 -4.94 -17.41
CA LYS A 21 11.36 -4.57 -16.95
C LYS A 21 11.48 -3.07 -16.86
N LYS A 22 12.14 -2.60 -15.79
CA LYS A 22 12.46 -1.18 -15.64
C LYS A 22 13.29 -0.65 -16.81
N HIS A 23 13.18 0.63 -17.07
CA HIS A 23 14.01 1.29 -18.08
C HIS A 23 15.48 1.36 -17.64
N ASP A 24 16.38 1.45 -18.61
CA ASP A 24 17.81 1.64 -18.35
C ASP A 24 18.14 3.10 -17.99
N LYS A 25 17.30 4.06 -18.38
CA LYS A 25 17.47 5.50 -18.17
C LYS A 25 16.14 6.24 -18.21
N GLY A 26 16.13 7.48 -17.68
CA GLY A 26 14.96 8.33 -17.58
C GLY A 26 13.96 7.81 -16.53
N ILE A 27 12.70 8.15 -16.69
CA ILE A 27 11.61 7.71 -15.80
C ILE A 27 11.47 6.18 -15.79
N MET A 28 10.96 5.63 -14.68
CA MET A 28 10.78 4.19 -14.46
C MET A 28 12.09 3.38 -14.53
N SER A 29 13.23 4.00 -14.18
CA SER A 29 14.54 3.35 -14.21
C SER A 29 15.10 2.98 -12.83
N VAL A 30 14.61 3.63 -11.77
CA VAL A 30 15.04 3.38 -10.38
C VAL A 30 13.84 3.36 -9.44
N HIS A 31 14.06 2.84 -8.23
CA HIS A 31 13.04 2.82 -7.17
C HIS A 31 11.69 2.29 -7.64
N ILE A 32 11.70 1.11 -8.28
CA ILE A 32 10.47 0.43 -8.66
C ILE A 32 9.90 -0.22 -7.41
N TRP A 33 8.91 0.45 -6.79
CA TRP A 33 8.44 0.09 -5.46
C TRP A 33 6.92 -0.17 -5.43
N ALA A 34 6.49 -0.90 -4.40
CA ALA A 34 5.11 -1.10 -3.99
C ALA A 34 4.13 -1.42 -5.14
N PRO A 35 4.39 -2.42 -6.00
CA PRO A 35 3.45 -2.77 -7.03
C PRO A 35 2.19 -3.42 -6.44
N GLU A 36 1.02 -2.91 -6.82
CA GLU A 36 -0.28 -3.50 -6.51
C GLU A 36 -1.04 -3.87 -7.77
N ILE A 37 -1.55 -5.10 -7.84
CA ILE A 37 -2.35 -5.60 -8.95
C ILE A 37 -3.84 -5.48 -8.66
N HIS A 38 -4.60 -4.92 -9.60
CA HIS A 38 -6.04 -4.70 -9.49
C HIS A 38 -6.77 -5.14 -10.75
N TYR A 39 -7.96 -5.73 -10.60
CA TYR A 39 -8.85 -6.05 -11.70
C TYR A 39 -9.97 -5.00 -11.76
N LEU A 40 -9.92 -4.12 -12.75
CA LEU A 40 -10.80 -2.97 -12.90
C LEU A 40 -11.31 -2.90 -14.35
N ASP A 41 -12.60 -2.58 -14.55
CA ASP A 41 -13.17 -2.40 -15.89
C ASP A 41 -12.89 -3.59 -16.83
N ASN A 42 -12.94 -4.83 -16.31
CA ASN A 42 -12.63 -6.07 -17.01
C ASN A 42 -11.18 -6.16 -17.55
N LYS A 43 -10.24 -5.49 -16.90
CA LYS A 43 -8.81 -5.51 -17.20
C LYS A 43 -7.97 -5.59 -15.94
N TRP A 44 -6.74 -6.08 -16.08
CA TRP A 44 -5.73 -6.05 -15.03
C TRP A 44 -4.87 -4.81 -15.13
N PHE A 45 -4.64 -4.16 -14.00
CA PHE A 45 -3.75 -3.01 -13.87
C PHE A 45 -2.75 -3.27 -12.74
N ILE A 46 -1.53 -2.77 -12.89
CA ILE A 46 -0.57 -2.68 -11.81
C ILE A 46 -0.23 -1.21 -11.60
N TYR A 47 -0.46 -0.73 -10.37
CA TYR A 47 0.02 0.57 -9.91
C TYR A 47 1.34 0.35 -9.20
N TYR A 48 2.32 1.19 -9.45
CA TYR A 48 3.64 1.10 -8.83
C TYR A 48 4.29 2.48 -8.76
N ALA A 49 5.19 2.66 -7.79
CA ALA A 49 6.03 3.85 -7.71
C ALA A 49 7.32 3.63 -8.49
N ALA A 50 7.79 4.67 -9.18
CA ALA A 50 9.07 4.64 -9.86
C ALA A 50 9.71 6.02 -9.92
N GLY A 51 11.04 6.05 -9.92
CA GLY A 51 11.87 7.25 -10.06
C GLY A 51 12.59 7.32 -11.40
N ASP A 52 13.32 8.44 -11.56
CA ASP A 52 14.20 8.71 -12.70
C ASP A 52 15.65 8.61 -12.25
N ILE A 53 16.51 7.96 -13.02
CA ILE A 53 17.93 7.80 -12.67
C ILE A 53 18.68 9.14 -12.58
N ASP A 54 18.20 10.15 -13.30
CA ASP A 54 18.78 11.51 -13.28
C ASP A 54 18.26 12.34 -12.08
N ASP A 55 17.12 11.94 -11.48
CA ASP A 55 16.57 12.46 -10.23
C ASP A 55 15.89 11.33 -9.45
N ILE A 56 16.68 10.58 -8.70
CA ILE A 56 16.24 9.33 -8.08
C ILE A 56 15.08 9.48 -7.08
N TRP A 57 14.85 10.69 -6.58
CA TRP A 57 13.76 10.98 -5.65
C TRP A 57 12.53 11.60 -6.33
N ALA A 58 12.55 11.82 -7.65
CA ALA A 58 11.38 12.19 -8.42
C ALA A 58 10.43 10.99 -8.62
N ILE A 59 10.03 10.37 -7.53
CA ILE A 59 9.20 9.16 -7.51
C ILE A 59 7.73 9.56 -7.70
N ARG A 60 7.05 8.87 -8.61
CA ARG A 60 5.64 9.11 -8.97
C ARG A 60 4.90 7.79 -9.20
N PRO A 61 3.55 7.78 -9.11
CA PRO A 61 2.74 6.60 -9.43
C PRO A 61 2.58 6.40 -10.93
N TYR A 62 2.93 5.20 -11.38
CA TYR A 62 2.81 4.73 -12.77
C TYR A 62 1.84 3.57 -12.86
N VAL A 63 1.35 3.29 -14.07
CA VAL A 63 0.37 2.24 -14.33
C VAL A 63 0.82 1.36 -15.49
N LEU A 64 0.73 0.04 -15.29
CA LEU A 64 0.74 -0.96 -16.36
C LEU A 64 -0.67 -1.47 -16.58
N GLU A 65 -1.03 -1.79 -17.82
CA GLU A 65 -2.27 -2.48 -18.21
C GLU A 65 -1.93 -3.79 -18.89
N CYS A 66 -2.55 -4.88 -18.46
CA CYS A 66 -2.50 -6.15 -19.19
C CYS A 66 -3.35 -6.04 -20.46
N GLU A 67 -2.78 -6.41 -21.62
CA GLU A 67 -3.47 -6.32 -22.91
C GLU A 67 -4.50 -7.43 -23.13
N GLY A 68 -4.44 -8.51 -22.32
CA GLY A 68 -5.36 -9.64 -22.36
C GLY A 68 -6.07 -9.89 -21.04
N GLN A 69 -6.53 -11.11 -20.84
CA GLN A 69 -7.27 -11.53 -19.64
C GLN A 69 -6.42 -12.34 -18.66
N ASP A 70 -5.32 -12.89 -19.11
CA ASP A 70 -4.39 -13.66 -18.27
C ASP A 70 -3.17 -12.80 -17.88
N PRO A 71 -3.13 -12.24 -16.66
CA PRO A 71 -2.08 -11.31 -16.25
C PRO A 71 -0.69 -11.95 -16.15
N VAL A 72 -0.60 -13.28 -16.16
CA VAL A 72 0.68 -13.99 -16.11
C VAL A 72 1.24 -14.28 -17.51
N ASN A 73 0.36 -14.55 -18.48
CA ASN A 73 0.79 -14.99 -19.81
C ASN A 73 0.61 -13.93 -20.90
N ASP A 74 -0.23 -12.92 -20.68
CA ASP A 74 -0.48 -11.86 -21.65
C ASP A 74 0.50 -10.70 -21.50
N SER A 75 0.64 -9.90 -22.55
CA SER A 75 1.53 -8.75 -22.60
C SER A 75 1.03 -7.62 -21.70
N TRP A 76 1.96 -6.86 -21.16
CA TRP A 76 1.70 -5.66 -20.39
C TRP A 76 2.22 -4.43 -21.13
N LYS A 77 1.45 -3.35 -21.13
CA LYS A 77 1.85 -2.06 -21.68
C LYS A 77 1.90 -0.98 -20.60
N GLU A 78 2.80 -0.04 -20.77
CA GLU A 78 2.92 1.14 -19.94
C GLU A 78 1.84 2.16 -20.32
N LEU A 79 1.09 2.64 -19.33
CA LEU A 79 0.14 3.73 -19.50
C LEU A 79 0.72 5.07 -19.01
N GLY A 80 1.92 5.04 -18.42
CA GLY A 80 2.60 6.21 -17.89
C GLY A 80 2.09 6.61 -16.50
N LEU A 81 2.20 7.91 -16.19
CA LEU A 81 1.78 8.49 -14.92
C LEU A 81 0.27 8.45 -14.74
N VAL A 82 -0.19 8.27 -13.50
CA VAL A 82 -1.59 8.56 -13.14
C VAL A 82 -1.85 10.05 -13.38
N LYS A 83 -2.89 10.35 -14.18
CA LYS A 83 -3.26 11.71 -14.55
C LYS A 83 -4.00 12.38 -13.41
N ARG A 84 -3.52 13.54 -13.01
CA ARG A 84 -4.14 14.38 -11.99
C ARG A 84 -5.27 15.24 -12.56
N ASN A 85 -6.12 15.74 -11.68
CA ASN A 85 -7.22 16.67 -12.00
C ASN A 85 -6.96 18.10 -11.49
N ASP A 86 -5.75 18.39 -11.03
CA ASP A 86 -5.34 19.64 -10.41
C ASP A 86 -3.87 19.94 -10.71
N ASP A 87 -3.31 20.99 -10.13
CA ASP A 87 -1.92 21.40 -10.33
C ASP A 87 -0.97 20.94 -9.22
N PHE A 88 -1.47 20.22 -8.20
CA PHE A 88 -0.70 19.90 -6.99
C PHE A 88 -0.67 18.41 -6.62
N SER A 89 -1.61 17.57 -7.06
CA SER A 89 -1.53 16.12 -6.85
C SER A 89 -0.28 15.55 -7.53
N PHE A 90 0.43 14.64 -6.85
CA PHE A 90 1.65 14.00 -7.35
C PHE A 90 2.77 14.99 -7.70
N ASN A 91 2.81 16.16 -7.10
CA ASN A 91 3.88 17.13 -7.35
C ASN A 91 5.17 16.78 -6.64
N ASP A 92 5.09 16.14 -5.48
CA ASP A 92 6.24 15.72 -4.70
C ASP A 92 6.41 14.19 -4.76
N PHE A 93 7.35 13.65 -4.04
CA PHE A 93 7.61 12.22 -3.87
C PHE A 93 6.32 11.47 -3.51
N SER A 94 5.75 10.75 -4.46
CA SER A 94 4.44 10.08 -4.33
C SER A 94 4.56 8.59 -4.62
N LEU A 95 4.04 7.74 -3.72
CA LEU A 95 4.22 6.28 -3.76
C LEU A 95 3.05 5.54 -3.12
N ASP A 96 3.11 4.21 -3.19
CA ASP A 96 2.23 3.27 -2.48
C ASP A 96 0.74 3.51 -2.79
N MET A 97 0.40 3.62 -4.06
CA MET A 97 -0.98 3.85 -4.46
C MET A 97 -1.81 2.56 -4.39
N THR A 98 -2.85 2.56 -3.55
CA THR A 98 -3.92 1.54 -3.56
C THR A 98 -5.19 2.09 -4.21
N VAL A 99 -5.98 1.21 -4.84
CA VAL A 99 -7.23 1.57 -5.53
C VAL A 99 -8.35 0.67 -5.06
N PHE A 100 -9.52 1.26 -4.77
CA PHE A 100 -10.70 0.50 -4.34
C PHE A 100 -12.00 1.12 -4.85
N GLY A 101 -13.07 0.33 -4.80
CA GLY A 101 -14.41 0.74 -5.17
C GLY A 101 -15.30 0.96 -3.95
N ASN A 102 -16.19 1.95 -3.99
CA ASN A 102 -17.28 2.10 -3.05
C ASN A 102 -18.50 2.69 -3.76
N LYS A 103 -19.65 1.99 -3.70
CA LYS A 103 -20.94 2.44 -4.25
C LYS A 103 -20.89 2.94 -5.70
N GLY A 104 -20.21 2.19 -6.54
CA GLY A 104 -20.07 2.51 -7.97
C GLY A 104 -19.10 3.63 -8.30
N LYS A 105 -18.40 4.17 -7.30
CA LYS A 105 -17.29 5.10 -7.45
C LYS A 105 -15.98 4.39 -7.19
N ARG A 106 -14.92 4.89 -7.80
CA ARG A 106 -13.54 4.40 -7.58
C ARG A 106 -12.75 5.47 -6.86
N TYR A 107 -11.93 5.06 -5.92
CA TYR A 107 -11.05 5.91 -5.14
C TYR A 107 -9.63 5.36 -5.19
N CYS A 108 -8.66 6.24 -5.01
CA CYS A 108 -7.29 5.85 -4.73
C CYS A 108 -6.78 6.58 -3.49
N VAL A 109 -5.90 5.91 -2.76
CA VAL A 109 -5.15 6.48 -1.63
C VAL A 109 -3.68 6.24 -1.89
N TRP A 110 -2.83 7.23 -1.58
CA TRP A 110 -1.40 7.16 -1.75
C TRP A 110 -0.66 7.95 -0.68
N ALA A 111 0.61 7.67 -0.53
CA ALA A 111 1.51 8.47 0.29
C ALA A 111 2.18 9.54 -0.55
N GLU A 112 2.26 10.78 -0.06
CA GLU A 112 3.00 11.86 -0.71
C GLU A 112 3.75 12.70 0.32
N LYS A 113 5.04 12.94 0.07
CA LYS A 113 5.86 13.82 0.90
C LYS A 113 5.55 15.27 0.57
N VAL A 114 5.23 16.04 1.60
CA VAL A 114 4.97 17.48 1.47
C VAL A 114 6.24 18.24 1.06
N ASN A 115 7.40 17.74 1.50
CA ASN A 115 8.69 18.31 1.13
C ASN A 115 9.78 17.27 1.36
N ILE A 116 10.46 16.86 0.30
CA ILE A 116 11.63 15.98 0.36
C ILE A 116 12.66 16.61 1.29
N GLY A 117 13.12 15.88 2.31
CA GLY A 117 14.06 16.36 3.32
C GLY A 117 13.41 16.89 4.60
N LYS A 118 12.11 17.17 4.62
CA LYS A 118 11.37 17.40 5.88
C LYS A 118 10.92 16.13 6.57
N LYS A 119 11.15 14.98 5.94
CA LYS A 119 10.86 13.67 6.51
C LYS A 119 9.39 13.49 6.89
N ILE A 120 8.46 14.02 6.09
CA ILE A 120 7.01 13.89 6.29
C ILE A 120 6.40 13.24 5.07
N SER A 121 5.62 12.19 5.28
CA SER A 121 4.74 11.59 4.28
C SER A 121 3.32 11.53 4.85
N ASN A 122 2.37 12.11 4.14
CA ASN A 122 0.94 12.11 4.44
C ASN A 122 0.22 11.12 3.54
N LEU A 123 -0.98 10.66 3.94
CA LEU A 123 -1.89 9.98 3.02
C LEU A 123 -2.87 10.97 2.40
N TYR A 124 -3.06 10.83 1.12
CA TYR A 124 -4.05 11.57 0.33
C TYR A 124 -5.05 10.60 -0.29
N ILE A 125 -6.27 11.08 -0.49
CA ILE A 125 -7.35 10.37 -1.18
C ILE A 125 -7.90 11.21 -2.31
N ALA A 126 -8.28 10.56 -3.42
CA ALA A 126 -9.04 11.18 -4.50
C ALA A 126 -10.03 10.18 -5.10
N GLN A 127 -11.11 10.69 -5.71
CA GLN A 127 -11.96 9.90 -6.58
C GLN A 127 -11.29 9.75 -7.95
N MET A 128 -11.38 8.56 -8.53
CA MET A 128 -10.87 8.30 -9.88
C MET A 128 -12.00 8.37 -10.92
N LYS A 129 -11.69 8.90 -12.08
CA LYS A 129 -12.54 8.93 -13.27
C LYS A 129 -12.37 7.67 -14.11
N SER A 130 -11.17 7.13 -14.14
CA SER A 130 -10.80 5.91 -14.83
C SER A 130 -9.66 5.22 -14.07
N ALA A 131 -9.19 4.08 -14.54
CA ALA A 131 -8.02 3.40 -13.97
C ALA A 131 -6.73 4.25 -14.01
N THR A 132 -6.68 5.34 -14.80
CA THR A 132 -5.46 6.13 -15.00
C THR A 132 -5.63 7.63 -14.76
N GLU A 133 -6.80 8.08 -14.29
CA GLU A 133 -7.10 9.52 -14.18
C GLU A 133 -7.91 9.83 -12.93
N LEU A 134 -7.51 10.85 -12.18
CA LEU A 134 -8.28 11.38 -11.04
C LEU A 134 -9.52 12.14 -11.54
N ALA A 135 -10.63 12.01 -10.83
CA ALA A 135 -11.86 12.78 -11.05
C ALA A 135 -11.92 14.04 -10.18
N THR A 136 -11.25 14.02 -9.03
CA THR A 136 -11.20 15.12 -8.07
C THR A 136 -9.78 15.51 -7.75
N PRO A 137 -9.53 16.72 -7.26
CA PRO A 137 -8.30 17.06 -6.58
C PRO A 137 -8.03 16.10 -5.41
N GLN A 138 -6.77 16.01 -5.00
CA GLN A 138 -6.39 15.30 -3.78
C GLN A 138 -6.97 15.95 -2.53
N VAL A 139 -7.33 15.12 -1.57
CA VAL A 139 -7.73 15.53 -0.23
C VAL A 139 -6.75 14.92 0.77
N LEU A 140 -6.19 15.75 1.66
CA LEU A 140 -5.36 15.26 2.77
C LEU A 140 -6.22 14.38 3.68
N LEU A 141 -5.92 13.10 3.75
CA LEU A 141 -6.68 12.12 4.53
C LEU A 141 -6.15 12.01 5.96
N THR A 142 -4.85 11.86 6.12
CA THR A 142 -4.17 11.84 7.43
C THR A 142 -2.71 12.23 7.32
N SER A 143 -2.17 12.71 8.43
CA SER A 143 -0.75 13.03 8.63
C SER A 143 -0.20 12.21 9.80
N PRO A 144 1.12 12.06 9.95
CA PRO A 144 1.71 11.44 11.14
C PRO A 144 1.54 12.36 12.35
N ASP A 145 0.41 12.24 13.06
CA ASP A 145 0.00 13.13 14.15
C ASP A 145 0.42 12.60 15.53
N PHE A 146 0.56 11.27 15.68
CA PHE A 146 0.92 10.62 16.92
C PHE A 146 2.44 10.41 17.05
N GLU A 147 2.95 10.32 18.28
CA GLU A 147 4.38 10.11 18.53
C GLU A 147 4.91 8.81 17.91
N TRP A 148 4.09 7.75 17.94
CA TRP A 148 4.44 6.46 17.36
C TRP A 148 4.51 6.46 15.82
N GLU A 149 4.00 7.50 15.16
CA GLU A 149 4.11 7.70 13.71
C GLU A 149 5.34 8.51 13.30
N ARG A 150 6.15 8.95 14.28
CA ARG A 150 7.21 9.95 14.11
C ARG A 150 8.59 9.47 14.55
N VAL A 151 8.76 8.19 14.76
CA VAL A 151 10.05 7.63 15.15
C VAL A 151 10.95 7.55 13.92
N GLY A 152 12.10 8.22 13.96
CA GLY A 152 12.98 8.41 12.82
C GLY A 152 12.37 9.36 11.79
N PHE A 153 11.69 8.86 10.79
CA PHE A 153 10.94 9.67 9.83
C PHE A 153 9.48 9.84 10.26
N TRP A 154 8.91 10.99 9.93
CA TRP A 154 7.49 11.27 10.13
C TRP A 154 6.73 10.80 8.89
N VAL A 155 6.13 9.62 8.97
CA VAL A 155 5.62 8.90 7.81
C VAL A 155 4.25 8.30 8.11
N ASN A 156 3.32 8.48 7.16
CA ASN A 156 2.21 7.58 6.91
C ASN A 156 2.32 7.14 5.44
N GLU A 157 2.43 5.85 5.19
CA GLU A 157 2.63 5.26 3.85
C GLU A 157 2.00 3.86 3.75
N GLY A 158 2.10 3.21 2.61
CA GLY A 158 1.62 1.83 2.39
C GLY A 158 0.14 1.62 2.74
N PRO A 159 -0.80 2.47 2.25
CA PRO A 159 -2.21 2.30 2.56
C PRO A 159 -2.75 1.02 1.94
N ALA A 160 -3.55 0.25 2.68
CA ALA A 160 -4.22 -0.94 2.18
C ALA A 160 -5.71 -0.95 2.58
N TYR A 161 -6.56 -1.30 1.62
CA TYR A 161 -8.02 -1.28 1.77
C TYR A 161 -8.55 -2.62 2.26
N LEU A 162 -9.49 -2.55 3.22
CA LEU A 162 -10.28 -3.67 3.71
C LEU A 162 -11.71 -3.20 3.95
N GLU A 163 -12.70 -4.04 3.68
CA GLU A 163 -14.12 -3.76 3.96
C GLU A 163 -14.78 -4.90 4.71
N HIS A 164 -15.69 -4.56 5.61
CA HIS A 164 -16.51 -5.53 6.30
C HIS A 164 -17.78 -4.89 6.87
N ASN A 165 -18.93 -5.54 6.67
CA ASN A 165 -20.23 -5.15 7.27
C ASN A 165 -20.56 -3.65 7.14
N GLY A 166 -20.38 -3.06 5.96
CA GLY A 166 -20.68 -1.65 5.71
C GLY A 166 -19.66 -0.66 6.26
N LYS A 167 -18.51 -1.14 6.74
CA LYS A 167 -17.38 -0.32 7.16
C LYS A 167 -16.22 -0.48 6.19
N ILE A 168 -15.50 0.60 5.96
CA ILE A 168 -14.24 0.64 5.23
C ILE A 168 -13.11 0.89 6.22
N PHE A 169 -12.05 0.14 6.09
CA PHE A 169 -10.81 0.27 6.84
C PHE A 169 -9.67 0.55 5.89
N LEU A 170 -8.83 1.51 6.22
CA LEU A 170 -7.55 1.76 5.55
C LEU A 170 -6.45 1.56 6.59
N THR A 171 -5.71 0.47 6.48
CA THR A 171 -4.48 0.30 7.25
C THR A 171 -3.36 1.07 6.56
N TYR A 172 -2.36 1.49 7.30
CA TYR A 172 -1.20 2.19 6.77
C TYR A 172 0.02 1.92 7.65
N SER A 173 1.19 2.18 7.13
CA SER A 173 2.45 2.06 7.86
C SER A 173 2.95 3.40 8.32
N ALA A 174 3.72 3.42 9.40
CA ALA A 174 4.22 4.65 10.02
C ALA A 174 5.64 4.50 10.55
N SER A 175 6.29 5.64 10.74
CA SER A 175 7.70 5.77 11.17
C SER A 175 8.71 5.33 10.10
N GLU A 176 10.00 5.32 10.40
CA GLU A 176 11.00 4.84 9.44
C GLU A 176 10.96 3.31 9.30
N THR A 177 11.50 2.79 8.22
CA THR A 177 11.46 1.36 7.86
C THR A 177 12.36 0.45 8.70
N GLY A 178 12.76 0.89 9.90
CA GLY A 178 13.53 0.14 10.90
C GLY A 178 12.68 -0.78 11.79
N GLU A 179 13.17 -1.06 12.98
CA GLU A 179 12.45 -1.83 13.99
C GLU A 179 11.23 -1.07 14.56
N CYS A 180 11.22 0.25 14.40
CA CYS A 180 10.11 1.11 14.84
C CYS A 180 8.96 1.19 13.82
N TYR A 181 9.11 0.61 12.62
CA TYR A 181 8.05 0.56 11.64
C TYR A 181 6.84 -0.16 12.24
N CYS A 182 5.67 0.40 12.03
CA CYS A 182 4.45 -0.06 12.68
C CYS A 182 3.24 0.27 11.81
N MET A 183 2.07 -0.20 12.20
CA MET A 183 0.85 -0.02 11.42
C MET A 183 -0.22 0.73 12.19
N GLY A 184 -0.89 1.66 11.50
CA GLY A 184 -2.09 2.33 11.96
C GLY A 184 -3.32 1.98 11.13
N MET A 185 -4.48 2.52 11.51
CA MET A 185 -5.73 2.29 10.81
C MET A 185 -6.63 3.51 10.85
N LEU A 186 -7.29 3.76 9.73
CA LEU A 186 -8.44 4.65 9.59
C LEU A 186 -9.69 3.81 9.34
N SER A 187 -10.85 4.25 9.81
CA SER A 187 -12.13 3.60 9.54
C SER A 187 -13.23 4.60 9.25
N ILE A 188 -14.20 4.20 8.42
CA ILE A 188 -15.37 5.01 8.05
C ILE A 188 -16.56 4.10 7.71
N ASP A 189 -17.78 4.57 7.90
CA ASP A 189 -18.98 3.92 7.35
C ASP A 189 -19.03 4.14 5.82
N GLU A 190 -19.29 3.08 5.05
CA GLU A 190 -19.32 3.12 3.58
C GLU A 190 -20.32 4.12 2.98
N ASN A 191 -21.33 4.54 3.77
CA ASN A 191 -22.36 5.49 3.34
C ASN A 191 -21.92 6.96 3.49
N LYS A 192 -20.81 7.20 4.16
CA LYS A 192 -20.28 8.53 4.38
C LYS A 192 -19.49 9.07 3.20
N ASN A 193 -19.13 10.35 3.25
CA ASN A 193 -18.32 10.95 2.21
C ASN A 193 -16.83 10.62 2.42
N LEU A 194 -16.30 9.70 1.63
CA LEU A 194 -14.90 9.27 1.74
C LEU A 194 -13.90 10.41 1.49
N LEU A 195 -14.30 11.47 0.78
CA LEU A 195 -13.46 12.66 0.55
C LEU A 195 -13.57 13.70 1.69
N ASN A 196 -14.29 13.40 2.77
CA ASN A 196 -14.32 14.25 3.94
C ASN A 196 -13.42 13.63 5.03
N PRO A 197 -12.21 14.16 5.29
CA PRO A 197 -11.28 13.58 6.26
C PRO A 197 -11.82 13.57 7.69
N HIS A 198 -12.76 14.48 8.02
CA HIS A 198 -13.38 14.54 9.36
C HIS A 198 -14.38 13.42 9.63
N GLU A 199 -14.76 12.65 8.63
CA GLU A 199 -15.65 11.48 8.79
C GLU A 199 -14.88 10.19 9.04
N TRP A 200 -13.58 10.20 8.80
CA TRP A 200 -12.70 9.09 9.11
C TRP A 200 -12.27 9.12 10.57
N LYS A 201 -12.36 7.97 11.21
CA LYS A 201 -11.83 7.76 12.56
C LYS A 201 -10.41 7.19 12.42
N LYS A 202 -9.43 7.86 13.02
CA LYS A 202 -8.04 7.37 13.13
C LYS A 202 -7.86 6.65 14.45
N GLU A 203 -7.29 5.44 14.43
CA GLU A 203 -6.97 4.70 15.64
C GLU A 203 -5.82 5.39 16.39
N TYR A 204 -6.02 5.53 17.70
CA TYR A 204 -5.09 6.27 18.56
C TYR A 204 -3.78 5.52 18.83
N LYS A 205 -3.81 4.20 18.77
CA LYS A 205 -2.66 3.31 18.99
C LYS A 205 -2.33 2.58 17.68
N PRO A 206 -1.07 2.16 17.50
CA PRO A 206 -0.76 1.27 16.39
C PRO A 206 -1.55 -0.03 16.52
N ILE A 207 -2.01 -0.55 15.39
CA ILE A 207 -2.70 -1.85 15.31
C ILE A 207 -1.72 -3.02 15.31
N LEU A 208 -0.51 -2.80 14.80
CA LEU A 208 0.64 -3.71 14.93
C LEU A 208 1.92 -2.88 15.12
N ASN A 209 2.80 -3.39 15.95
CA ASN A 209 4.13 -2.85 16.22
C ASN A 209 5.08 -4.00 16.57
N THR A 210 6.35 -3.71 16.72
CA THR A 210 7.37 -4.70 17.12
C THR A 210 6.93 -5.50 18.34
N ASP A 211 7.05 -6.82 18.24
CA ASP A 211 6.86 -7.79 19.33
C ASP A 211 8.18 -8.56 19.55
N ILE A 212 8.89 -8.20 20.61
CA ILE A 212 10.21 -8.75 20.94
C ILE A 212 10.10 -10.23 21.31
N ASP A 213 9.05 -10.62 22.01
CA ASP A 213 8.87 -12.01 22.48
C ASP A 213 8.64 -12.97 21.31
N LYS A 214 7.99 -12.47 20.26
CA LYS A 214 7.73 -13.22 19.01
C LYS A 214 8.82 -13.04 17.95
N GLN A 215 9.83 -12.21 18.22
CA GLN A 215 10.88 -11.84 17.24
C GLN A 215 10.30 -11.30 15.94
N ILE A 216 9.31 -10.42 16.02
CA ILE A 216 8.69 -9.71 14.89
C ILE A 216 9.05 -8.23 15.03
N TYR A 217 9.88 -7.72 14.14
CA TYR A 217 10.38 -6.35 14.19
C TYR A 217 9.99 -5.55 12.97
N GLY A 218 9.45 -4.35 13.20
CA GLY A 218 9.06 -3.42 12.16
C GLY A 218 8.00 -3.96 11.19
N PRO A 219 6.83 -4.43 11.69
CA PRO A 219 5.75 -4.93 10.85
C PRO A 219 5.12 -3.80 10.05
N GLY A 220 4.83 -4.03 8.77
CA GLY A 220 4.17 -3.02 7.97
C GLY A 220 3.97 -3.39 6.51
N HIS A 221 3.56 -2.39 5.74
CA HIS A 221 3.32 -2.39 4.29
C HIS A 221 2.53 -3.63 3.87
N ASN A 222 1.32 -3.72 4.39
CA ASN A 222 0.46 -4.89 4.23
C ASN A 222 -0.41 -4.82 2.97
N SER A 223 -0.95 -5.97 2.62
CA SER A 223 -2.07 -6.14 1.68
C SER A 223 -3.09 -7.11 2.26
N PHE A 224 -4.29 -7.11 1.71
CA PHE A 224 -5.34 -8.04 2.10
C PHE A 224 -5.72 -8.94 0.94
N VAL A 225 -6.03 -10.21 1.25
CA VAL A 225 -6.48 -11.22 0.30
C VAL A 225 -7.45 -12.16 0.99
N LYS A 226 -8.33 -12.81 0.22
CA LYS A 226 -9.09 -13.95 0.72
C LYS A 226 -8.34 -15.24 0.41
N ASP A 227 -8.26 -16.13 1.40
CA ASP A 227 -7.74 -17.47 1.18
C ASP A 227 -8.74 -18.34 0.41
N GLU A 228 -8.36 -19.56 0.10
CA GLU A 228 -9.21 -20.56 -0.59
C GLU A 228 -10.47 -20.98 0.17
N ASN A 229 -10.56 -20.63 1.46
CA ASN A 229 -11.71 -20.88 2.33
C ASN A 229 -12.57 -19.63 2.53
N GLY A 230 -12.19 -18.50 1.90
CA GLY A 230 -12.90 -17.22 2.01
C GLY A 230 -12.58 -16.42 3.27
N ASN A 231 -11.53 -16.78 4.04
CA ASN A 231 -11.08 -16.00 5.18
C ASN A 231 -10.34 -14.76 4.70
N ASP A 232 -10.49 -13.66 5.43
CA ASP A 232 -9.71 -12.46 5.23
C ASP A 232 -8.30 -12.65 5.81
N ILE A 233 -7.29 -12.49 4.98
CA ILE A 233 -5.88 -12.68 5.33
C ILE A 233 -5.14 -11.37 5.08
N MET A 234 -4.40 -10.90 6.06
CA MET A 234 -3.42 -9.85 5.89
C MET A 234 -2.06 -10.47 5.56
N ILE A 235 -1.42 -9.96 4.53
CA ILE A 235 -0.01 -10.24 4.21
C ILE A 235 0.76 -8.98 4.56
N TYR A 236 1.79 -9.10 5.36
CA TYR A 236 2.63 -7.99 5.78
C TYR A 236 4.10 -8.41 5.85
N HIS A 237 5.02 -7.48 5.90
CA HIS A 237 6.42 -7.82 6.12
C HIS A 237 6.87 -7.47 7.53
N ALA A 238 7.86 -8.20 8.03
CA ALA A 238 8.62 -7.86 9.24
C ALA A 238 10.01 -8.51 9.19
N ARG A 239 10.91 -8.06 10.05
CA ARG A 239 12.22 -8.68 10.27
C ARG A 239 12.16 -9.61 11.47
N GLN A 240 13.13 -10.53 11.57
CA GLN A 240 13.33 -11.43 12.73
C GLN A 240 14.43 -10.93 13.68
N TYR A 241 14.91 -9.72 13.49
CA TYR A 241 15.95 -9.06 14.29
C TYR A 241 15.71 -7.55 14.34
N ASN A 242 16.22 -6.91 15.39
CA ASN A 242 16.10 -5.46 15.62
C ASN A 242 17.33 -4.67 15.17
N GLU A 243 18.50 -5.27 15.22
CA GLU A 243 19.77 -4.58 14.89
C GLU A 243 20.00 -4.59 13.38
N ILE A 244 19.89 -3.42 12.76
CA ILE A 244 20.09 -3.22 11.33
C ILE A 244 21.43 -2.49 11.13
N ILE A 245 22.29 -3.05 10.28
CA ILE A 245 23.58 -2.43 9.94
C ILE A 245 23.39 -1.58 8.68
N GLY A 246 23.56 -0.27 8.83
CA GLY A 246 23.38 0.70 7.74
C GLY A 246 21.97 1.28 7.67
N ASP A 247 21.58 1.73 6.48
CA ASP A 247 20.26 2.33 6.26
C ASP A 247 19.18 1.24 6.16
N PRO A 248 18.15 1.27 7.01
CA PRO A 248 17.05 0.30 7.01
C PRO A 248 16.32 0.14 5.67
N LEU A 249 16.33 1.18 4.82
CA LEU A 249 15.73 1.14 3.49
C LEU A 249 16.38 0.07 2.60
N TYR A 250 17.67 -0.15 2.76
CA TYR A 250 18.46 -1.12 1.97
C TYR A 250 18.66 -2.47 2.65
N ASP A 251 18.10 -2.67 3.83
CA ASP A 251 18.00 -3.99 4.44
C ASP A 251 16.78 -4.74 3.89
N HIS A 252 17.03 -5.66 2.96
CA HIS A 252 15.99 -6.41 2.25
C HIS A 252 15.49 -7.66 2.98
N ASN A 253 15.97 -7.96 4.21
CA ASN A 253 15.55 -9.13 4.98
C ASN A 253 14.18 -8.92 5.66
N ARG A 254 13.26 -8.32 4.97
CA ARG A 254 11.86 -8.17 5.39
C ARG A 254 11.06 -9.36 4.87
N HIS A 255 10.77 -10.30 5.77
CA HIS A 255 10.06 -11.54 5.44
C HIS A 255 8.54 -11.31 5.38
N ALA A 256 7.87 -12.01 4.47
CA ALA A 256 6.41 -11.99 4.40
C ALA A 256 5.81 -12.87 5.50
N TYR A 257 4.88 -12.30 6.24
CA TYR A 257 4.05 -12.96 7.24
C TYR A 257 2.60 -12.98 6.79
N ARG A 258 1.82 -13.92 7.33
CA ARG A 258 0.40 -14.05 7.09
C ARG A 258 -0.34 -14.04 8.41
N MET A 259 -1.41 -13.26 8.48
CA MET A 259 -2.28 -13.16 9.65
C MET A 259 -3.73 -13.34 9.21
N LYS A 260 -4.45 -14.25 9.86
CA LYS A 260 -5.90 -14.33 9.67
C LYS A 260 -6.58 -13.18 10.40
N ILE A 261 -7.41 -12.42 9.70
CA ILE A 261 -8.20 -11.35 10.31
C ILE A 261 -9.40 -11.97 11.01
N ILE A 262 -9.52 -11.68 12.29
CA ILE A 262 -10.68 -12.00 13.11
C ILE A 262 -11.51 -10.72 13.25
N TRP A 263 -12.80 -10.83 13.17
CA TRP A 263 -13.73 -9.71 13.31
C TRP A 263 -14.33 -9.72 14.72
N ASP A 264 -14.31 -8.58 15.40
CA ASP A 264 -14.97 -8.43 16.69
C ASP A 264 -16.50 -8.36 16.53
N ILE A 265 -17.23 -8.30 17.63
CA ILE A 265 -18.70 -8.26 17.62
C ILE A 265 -19.27 -6.99 16.96
N GLU A 266 -18.46 -5.93 16.92
CA GLU A 266 -18.81 -4.66 16.27
C GLU A 266 -18.43 -4.65 14.77
N GLY A 267 -17.78 -5.71 14.27
CA GLY A 267 -17.30 -5.85 12.91
C GLY A 267 -16.03 -5.03 12.64
N ASN A 268 -15.17 -4.81 13.65
CA ASN A 268 -13.85 -4.25 13.44
C ASN A 268 -12.82 -5.36 13.31
N PRO A 269 -11.74 -5.18 12.52
CA PRO A 269 -10.69 -6.17 12.38
C PRO A 269 -9.83 -6.22 13.64
N VAL A 270 -9.51 -7.43 14.10
CA VAL A 270 -8.59 -7.69 15.22
C VAL A 270 -7.26 -8.16 14.65
N PHE A 271 -6.22 -7.41 14.92
CA PHE A 271 -4.85 -7.70 14.51
C PHE A 271 -4.10 -8.28 15.72
N ASP A 272 -3.85 -9.58 15.70
CA ASP A 272 -3.17 -10.29 16.77
C ASP A 272 -2.18 -11.28 16.18
N TYR A 273 -0.93 -11.22 16.61
CA TYR A 273 0.12 -12.13 16.17
C TYR A 273 -0.15 -13.60 16.47
N GLU A 274 -1.04 -13.91 17.42
CA GLU A 274 -1.51 -15.30 17.63
C GLU A 274 -2.27 -15.87 16.43
N ASN A 275 -2.77 -15.02 15.55
CA ASN A 275 -3.46 -15.40 14.32
C ASN A 275 -2.52 -15.58 13.13
N ASN A 276 -1.18 -15.46 13.31
CA ASN A 276 -0.19 -15.77 12.28
C ASN A 276 -0.16 -17.27 11.98
N PHE A 277 0.11 -17.67 10.73
CA PHE A 277 0.15 -19.08 10.32
C PHE A 277 1.07 -19.31 9.10
#